data_ac96d3b2deb3ac99f73210898950d0df
#
_entry.id   ac96d3b2deb3ac99f73210898950d0df
#
_cell.length_a   1.000
_cell.length_b   1.000
_cell.length_c   1.000
_cell.angle_alpha   90.00
_cell.angle_beta   90.00
_cell.angle_gamma   90.00
#
_symmetry.space_group_name_H-M   'P 1'
#
loop_
_entity.id
_entity.type
_entity.pdbx_description
1 polymer ?
#
loop_
_entity_poly.entity_id
_entity_poly.type
_entity_poly.pdbx_seq_one_letter_code
_entity_poly.pdbx_strand_id
1 'polypeptide(L)'
;MEKTTSIENDYQFCGLISGMKRYKTIKLGPESINNRSVVEITGEAGTGKSKLCYYFALKTILPEKYGGLEKSCLFITSFKALSDEQKVEFFENPAKSLGLSEEEIESTKKRLVYRHLNFEEFQRFINENFEKFLVENKIQTIIIDNITCLCDEKFQETKNYDYPGRHNFLFDFFLQLDGLMLKYNLFCFCVNEVRAIFDHEVGMYSYDSLRPALGKTWENNLGTRLFLKRNNSKKRWIEVSFSNYLIRQYMEFQITQNGIQFLD
;
A
#
# COMPACT_ATOMS: atom_id res chain seq x y z
N MET A 1 39.03 -29.62 13.14
CA MET A 1 39.35 -28.30 12.56
C MET A 1 38.96 -28.33 11.09
N GLU A 2 37.72 -28.02 10.77
CA GLU A 2 37.33 -27.74 9.42
C GLU A 2 36.40 -26.53 9.48
N LYS A 3 36.84 -25.47 8.80
CA LYS A 3 36.21 -24.14 8.82
C LYS A 3 35.11 -24.05 7.79
N THR A 4 33.99 -23.60 8.25
CA THR A 4 32.92 -22.82 7.56
C THR A 4 33.44 -22.04 6.34
N THR A 5 33.02 -22.47 5.14
CA THR A 5 33.06 -21.69 3.90
C THR A 5 31.82 -22.05 3.06
N SER A 6 30.68 -21.44 3.34
CA SER A 6 29.48 -21.67 2.52
C SER A 6 28.47 -20.50 2.46
N ILE A 7 28.93 -19.26 2.62
CA ILE A 7 28.01 -18.09 2.51
C ILE A 7 28.47 -17.08 1.43
N GLU A 8 29.64 -17.25 0.82
CA GLU A 8 30.13 -16.30 -0.19
C GLU A 8 29.80 -16.64 -1.65
N ASN A 9 29.21 -17.79 -1.95
CA ASN A 9 28.94 -18.19 -3.34
C ASN A 9 27.61 -17.75 -3.92
N ASP A 10 26.66 -17.24 -3.13
CA ASP A 10 25.38 -16.79 -3.64
C ASP A 10 25.42 -15.38 -4.27
N TYR A 11 26.50 -14.63 -4.07
CA TYR A 11 26.66 -13.29 -4.65
C TYR A 11 27.29 -13.26 -6.04
N GLN A 12 27.90 -14.34 -6.51
CA GLN A 12 28.55 -14.37 -7.84
C GLN A 12 27.58 -14.68 -8.99
N PHE A 13 26.42 -15.28 -8.74
CA PHE A 13 25.41 -15.51 -9.79
C PHE A 13 24.64 -14.26 -10.19
N CYS A 14 24.67 -13.19 -9.38
CA CYS A 14 24.10 -11.90 -9.70
C CYS A 14 24.93 -11.01 -10.64
N GLY A 15 26.16 -11.41 -10.96
CA GLY A 15 27.09 -10.61 -11.77
C GLY A 15 26.87 -10.68 -13.28
N LEU A 16 26.02 -11.56 -13.78
CA LEU A 16 25.82 -11.78 -15.24
C LEU A 16 24.63 -11.03 -15.84
N ILE A 17 23.87 -10.25 -15.05
CA ILE A 17 22.80 -9.39 -15.56
C ILE A 17 23.11 -7.95 -15.18
N SER A 18 24.11 -7.38 -15.85
CA SER A 18 24.44 -5.95 -15.81
C SER A 18 23.33 -5.13 -16.51
N GLY A 19 22.17 -5.02 -15.87
CA GLY A 19 20.99 -4.32 -16.38
C GLY A 19 19.77 -4.45 -15.48
N MET A 20 19.76 -5.34 -14.50
CA MET A 20 18.65 -5.43 -13.56
C MET A 20 18.64 -4.20 -12.66
N LYS A 21 17.61 -3.36 -12.81
CA LYS A 21 17.32 -2.29 -11.85
C LYS A 21 17.23 -2.91 -10.45
N ARG A 22 18.07 -2.45 -9.53
CA ARG A 22 17.99 -2.86 -8.12
C ARG A 22 16.63 -2.43 -7.58
N TYR A 23 15.83 -3.40 -7.15
CA TYR A 23 14.55 -3.11 -6.51
C TYR A 23 14.80 -2.42 -5.17
N LYS A 24 13.98 -1.41 -4.89
CA LYS A 24 13.92 -0.80 -3.56
C LYS A 24 13.01 -1.64 -2.66
N THR A 25 13.21 -1.55 -1.37
CA THR A 25 12.37 -2.22 -0.38
C THR A 25 11.95 -1.27 0.73
N ILE A 26 10.74 -1.50 1.26
CA ILE A 26 10.23 -0.86 2.48
C ILE A 26 9.98 -1.95 3.50
N LYS A 27 10.44 -1.75 4.74
CA LYS A 27 10.22 -2.70 5.83
C LYS A 27 8.74 -2.82 6.20
N LEU A 28 8.30 -4.08 6.45
CA LEU A 28 6.99 -4.46 6.96
C LEU A 28 7.20 -5.50 8.06
N GLY A 29 7.40 -5.08 9.30
CA GLY A 29 7.81 -5.96 10.38
C GLY A 29 9.11 -6.71 10.05
N PRO A 30 9.12 -8.05 10.14
CA PRO A 30 10.28 -8.86 9.78
C PRO A 30 10.56 -8.87 8.27
N GLU A 31 9.54 -8.57 7.45
CA GLU A 31 9.60 -8.66 6.01
C GLU A 31 9.99 -7.35 5.33
N SER A 32 10.13 -7.42 4.00
CA SER A 32 10.38 -6.26 3.16
C SER A 32 9.52 -6.31 1.91
N ILE A 33 8.77 -5.25 1.68
CA ILE A 33 7.99 -5.06 0.47
C ILE A 33 8.86 -4.44 -0.61
N ASN A 34 8.91 -5.05 -1.79
CA ASN A 34 9.60 -4.49 -2.94
C ASN A 34 8.63 -3.70 -3.84
N ASN A 35 9.18 -2.95 -4.76
CA ASN A 35 8.45 -2.08 -5.69
C ASN A 35 8.25 -2.68 -7.09
N ARG A 36 8.14 -4.00 -7.19
CA ARG A 36 7.97 -4.68 -8.48
C ARG A 36 6.55 -4.60 -9.03
N SER A 37 5.57 -4.47 -8.16
CA SER A 37 4.16 -4.56 -8.52
C SER A 37 3.29 -3.86 -7.48
N VAL A 38 2.03 -3.65 -7.84
CA VAL A 38 1.03 -3.08 -6.93
C VAL A 38 0.81 -3.99 -5.73
N VAL A 39 0.81 -3.39 -4.54
CA VAL A 39 0.49 -4.04 -3.27
C VAL A 39 -0.92 -3.67 -2.85
N GLU A 40 -1.79 -4.65 -2.74
CA GLU A 40 -3.12 -4.47 -2.20
C GLU A 40 -3.13 -4.60 -0.68
N ILE A 41 -3.81 -3.66 -0.02
CA ILE A 41 -4.11 -3.70 1.40
C ILE A 41 -5.62 -3.88 1.53
N THR A 42 -6.06 -5.05 2.03
CA THR A 42 -7.49 -5.36 2.12
C THR A 42 -7.88 -5.92 3.49
N GLY A 43 -9.16 -5.95 3.80
CA GLY A 43 -9.70 -6.41 5.07
C GLY A 43 -10.92 -5.60 5.50
N GLU A 44 -11.56 -6.04 6.57
CA GLU A 44 -12.77 -5.41 7.11
C GLU A 44 -12.52 -3.99 7.64
N ALA A 45 -13.61 -3.25 7.85
CA ALA A 45 -13.53 -1.95 8.50
C ALA A 45 -12.90 -2.06 9.90
N GLY A 46 -12.06 -1.09 10.26
CA GLY A 46 -11.42 -1.04 11.57
C GLY A 46 -10.26 -2.04 11.80
N THR A 47 -9.82 -2.80 10.78
CA THR A 47 -8.66 -3.69 10.87
C THR A 47 -7.33 -2.95 10.88
N GLY A 48 -7.29 -1.71 10.38
CA GLY A 48 -6.08 -0.87 10.38
C GLY A 48 -5.51 -0.58 8.99
N LYS A 49 -6.27 -0.77 7.89
CA LYS A 49 -5.84 -0.52 6.51
C LYS A 49 -5.20 0.87 6.33
N SER A 50 -5.93 1.93 6.67
CA SER A 50 -5.42 3.31 6.56
C SER A 50 -4.20 3.56 7.47
N LYS A 51 -4.16 2.95 8.67
CA LYS A 51 -2.99 3.05 9.55
C LYS A 51 -1.75 2.41 8.91
N LEU A 52 -1.92 1.29 8.21
CA LEU A 52 -0.83 0.67 7.45
C LEU A 52 -0.40 1.53 6.25
N CYS A 53 -1.33 2.22 5.60
CA CYS A 53 -1.00 3.20 4.57
C CYS A 53 -0.15 4.35 5.13
N TYR A 54 -0.50 4.89 6.30
CA TYR A 54 0.31 5.94 6.95
C TYR A 54 1.68 5.42 7.39
N TYR A 55 1.77 4.17 7.82
CA TYR A 55 3.07 3.53 8.10
C TYR A 55 3.97 3.51 6.85
N PHE A 56 3.46 3.10 5.69
CA PHE A 56 4.25 3.11 4.44
C PHE A 56 4.58 4.52 3.97
N ALA A 57 3.64 5.47 4.11
CA ALA A 57 3.91 6.87 3.83
C ALA A 57 5.06 7.39 4.70
N LEU A 58 5.00 7.14 6.00
CA LEU A 58 6.05 7.53 6.95
C LEU A 58 7.40 6.90 6.59
N LYS A 59 7.44 5.58 6.32
CA LYS A 59 8.66 4.89 5.89
C LYS A 59 9.25 5.45 4.58
N THR A 60 8.41 6.03 3.73
CA THR A 60 8.89 6.70 2.51
C THR A 60 9.52 8.06 2.81
N ILE A 61 8.87 8.88 3.64
CA ILE A 61 9.27 10.27 3.84
C ILE A 61 10.36 10.47 4.90
N LEU A 62 10.51 9.53 5.84
CA LEU A 62 11.55 9.58 6.87
C LEU A 62 12.95 9.60 6.28
N PRO A 63 13.91 10.30 6.91
CA PRO A 63 15.32 10.23 6.54
C PRO A 63 15.87 8.80 6.62
N GLU A 64 16.85 8.47 5.79
CA GLU A 64 17.46 7.13 5.72
C GLU A 64 18.04 6.67 7.07
N LYS A 65 18.61 7.59 7.85
CA LYS A 65 19.16 7.29 9.19
C LYS A 65 18.10 6.77 10.19
N TYR A 66 16.81 7.02 9.93
CA TYR A 66 15.68 6.51 10.72
C TYR A 66 14.94 5.36 10.01
N GLY A 67 15.58 4.75 9.03
CA GLY A 67 15.04 3.60 8.28
C GLY A 67 13.96 3.97 7.27
N GLY A 68 13.96 5.22 6.79
CA GLY A 68 13.11 5.69 5.69
C GLY A 68 13.83 5.67 4.34
N LEU A 69 13.12 6.11 3.30
CA LEU A 69 13.68 6.25 1.94
C LEU A 69 14.14 7.67 1.63
N GLU A 70 13.79 8.64 2.45
CA GLU A 70 14.02 10.08 2.24
C GLU A 70 13.48 10.58 0.89
N LYS A 71 12.28 10.11 0.51
CA LYS A 71 11.60 10.42 -0.76
C LYS A 71 10.21 10.98 -0.50
N SER A 72 9.59 11.54 -1.55
CA SER A 72 8.21 12.02 -1.46
C SER A 72 7.22 10.89 -1.64
N CYS A 73 6.10 11.00 -0.91
CA CYS A 73 4.96 10.12 -0.98
C CYS A 73 3.73 10.89 -1.47
N LEU A 74 3.07 10.40 -2.50
CA LEU A 74 1.75 10.84 -2.93
C LEU A 74 0.69 9.98 -2.25
N PHE A 75 -0.12 10.61 -1.40
CA PHE A 75 -1.24 9.97 -0.72
C PHE A 75 -2.56 10.48 -1.30
N ILE A 76 -3.25 9.64 -2.05
CA ILE A 76 -4.56 9.93 -2.63
C ILE A 76 -5.61 9.28 -1.74
N THR A 77 -6.63 10.05 -1.36
CA THR A 77 -7.77 9.54 -0.58
C THR A 77 -9.10 9.92 -1.23
N SER A 78 -10.07 9.01 -1.15
CA SER A 78 -11.48 9.28 -1.47
C SER A 78 -12.25 9.83 -0.27
N PHE A 79 -11.64 9.83 0.93
CA PHE A 79 -12.22 10.38 2.15
C PHE A 79 -11.75 11.81 2.41
N LYS A 80 -12.33 12.44 3.45
CA LYS A 80 -11.89 13.78 3.86
C LYS A 80 -10.39 13.84 4.12
N ALA A 81 -9.82 15.01 3.86
CA ALA A 81 -8.43 15.30 4.22
C ALA A 81 -8.18 15.01 5.71
N LEU A 82 -6.94 14.60 6.02
CA LEU A 82 -6.52 14.41 7.41
C LEU A 82 -6.67 15.70 8.21
N SER A 83 -7.27 15.61 9.39
CA SER A 83 -7.23 16.69 10.36
C SER A 83 -5.81 16.91 10.88
N ASP A 84 -5.55 18.05 11.51
CA ASP A 84 -4.22 18.32 12.06
C ASP A 84 -3.89 17.37 13.22
N GLU A 85 -4.88 16.97 14.03
CA GLU A 85 -4.71 15.96 15.07
C GLU A 85 -4.31 14.60 14.47
N GLN A 86 -4.91 14.22 13.34
CA GLN A 86 -4.54 13.00 12.64
C GLN A 86 -3.13 13.05 12.05
N LYS A 87 -2.69 14.21 11.55
CA LYS A 87 -1.31 14.38 11.06
C LYS A 87 -0.31 14.22 12.20
N VAL A 88 -0.61 14.79 13.38
CA VAL A 88 0.19 14.59 14.58
C VAL A 88 0.25 13.12 14.97
N GLU A 89 -0.90 12.46 15.06
CA GLU A 89 -0.98 11.04 15.44
C GLU A 89 -0.22 10.12 14.48
N PHE A 90 -0.33 10.34 13.16
CA PHE A 90 0.19 9.38 12.17
C PHE A 90 1.61 9.66 11.70
N PHE A 91 2.07 10.88 11.84
CA PHE A 91 3.38 11.27 11.33
C PHE A 91 4.28 11.90 12.40
N GLU A 92 3.78 12.82 13.22
CA GLU A 92 4.64 13.51 14.17
C GLU A 92 5.00 12.64 15.38
N ASN A 93 4.01 12.02 16.03
CA ASN A 93 4.27 11.17 17.20
C ASN A 93 5.19 9.98 16.87
N PRO A 94 4.98 9.23 15.76
CA PRO A 94 5.92 8.22 15.36
C PRO A 94 7.32 8.75 15.05
N ALA A 95 7.43 9.91 14.39
CA ALA A 95 8.71 10.53 14.10
C ALA A 95 9.44 10.98 15.38
N LYS A 96 8.73 11.60 16.32
CA LYS A 96 9.26 11.95 17.66
C LYS A 96 9.76 10.72 18.41
N SER A 97 9.03 9.62 18.37
CA SER A 97 9.43 8.37 19.03
C SER A 97 10.72 7.76 18.46
N LEU A 98 11.06 8.09 17.21
CA LEU A 98 12.31 7.71 16.56
C LEU A 98 13.45 8.70 16.86
N GLY A 99 13.20 9.80 17.60
CA GLY A 99 14.18 10.78 17.98
C GLY A 99 14.44 11.90 16.95
N LEU A 100 13.50 12.16 16.03
CA LEU A 100 13.61 13.28 15.10
C LEU A 100 13.43 14.61 15.87
N SER A 101 14.24 15.60 15.52
CA SER A 101 14.04 16.99 15.97
C SER A 101 12.80 17.59 15.30
N GLU A 102 12.29 18.68 15.84
CA GLU A 102 11.14 19.38 15.26
C GLU A 102 11.44 19.91 13.84
N GLU A 103 12.65 20.38 13.58
CA GLU A 103 13.07 20.80 12.25
C GLU A 103 13.08 19.63 11.25
N GLU A 104 13.57 18.47 11.68
CA GLU A 104 13.55 17.25 10.86
C GLU A 104 12.12 16.77 10.58
N ILE A 105 11.22 16.88 11.56
CA ILE A 105 9.80 16.54 11.38
C ILE A 105 9.16 17.46 10.35
N GLU A 106 9.36 18.78 10.45
CA GLU A 106 8.82 19.74 9.49
C GLU A 106 9.38 19.51 8.06
N SER A 107 10.67 19.22 7.95
CA SER A 107 11.29 18.84 6.68
C SER A 107 10.70 17.56 6.11
N THR A 108 10.44 16.56 6.97
CA THR A 108 9.86 15.27 6.59
C THR A 108 8.41 15.42 6.12
N LYS A 109 7.61 16.23 6.80
CA LYS A 109 6.20 16.52 6.43
C LYS A 109 6.08 17.11 5.02
N LYS A 110 7.03 17.95 4.59
CA LYS A 110 7.04 18.53 3.23
C LYS A 110 7.15 17.49 2.10
N ARG A 111 7.62 16.27 2.41
CA ARG A 111 7.69 15.16 1.45
C ARG A 111 6.37 14.42 1.30
N LEU A 112 5.37 14.69 2.16
CA LEU A 112 4.04 14.10 2.04
C LEU A 112 3.14 15.00 1.20
N VAL A 113 2.80 14.54 0.00
CA VAL A 113 1.85 15.19 -0.89
C VAL A 113 0.50 14.51 -0.73
N TYR A 114 -0.45 15.19 -0.10
CA TYR A 114 -1.77 14.66 0.19
C TYR A 114 -2.80 15.23 -0.77
N ARG A 115 -3.62 14.37 -1.39
CA ARG A 115 -4.72 14.77 -2.27
C ARG A 115 -6.01 14.05 -1.91
N HIS A 116 -7.07 14.81 -1.74
CA HIS A 116 -8.43 14.29 -1.68
C HIS A 116 -9.03 14.46 -3.08
N LEU A 117 -9.44 13.35 -3.69
CA LEU A 117 -9.98 13.34 -5.05
C LEU A 117 -11.25 12.47 -5.09
N ASN A 118 -12.27 12.95 -5.78
CA ASN A 118 -13.39 12.13 -6.23
C ASN A 118 -12.97 11.33 -7.48
N PHE A 119 -13.85 10.46 -8.00
CA PHE A 119 -13.50 9.62 -9.15
C PHE A 119 -13.15 10.45 -10.39
N GLU A 120 -13.90 11.48 -10.72
CA GLU A 120 -13.69 12.28 -11.94
C GLU A 120 -12.38 13.08 -11.86
N GLU A 121 -12.09 13.64 -10.70
CA GLU A 121 -10.82 14.32 -10.43
C GLU A 121 -9.64 13.34 -10.49
N PHE A 122 -9.80 12.16 -9.93
CA PHE A 122 -8.79 11.10 -9.98
C PHE A 122 -8.53 10.67 -11.43
N GLN A 123 -9.58 10.37 -12.21
CA GLN A 123 -9.45 9.98 -13.60
C GLN A 123 -8.78 11.07 -14.44
N ARG A 124 -9.17 12.33 -14.27
CA ARG A 124 -8.53 13.46 -14.93
C ARG A 124 -7.06 13.58 -14.55
N PHE A 125 -6.75 13.48 -13.26
CA PHE A 125 -5.39 13.58 -12.74
C PHE A 125 -4.47 12.53 -13.33
N ILE A 126 -4.90 11.25 -13.38
CA ILE A 126 -4.08 10.16 -13.94
C ILE A 126 -3.91 10.28 -15.46
N ASN A 127 -4.92 10.76 -16.17
CA ASN A 127 -4.88 10.85 -17.65
C ASN A 127 -4.08 12.05 -18.16
N GLU A 128 -4.13 13.19 -17.48
CA GLU A 128 -3.59 14.43 -18.01
C GLU A 128 -2.22 14.79 -17.45
N ASN A 129 -1.98 14.55 -16.17
CA ASN A 129 -0.85 15.15 -15.46
C ASN A 129 -0.03 14.18 -14.60
N PHE A 130 -0.38 12.91 -14.55
CA PHE A 130 0.15 12.00 -13.53
C PHE A 130 1.67 11.86 -13.59
N GLU A 131 2.19 11.48 -14.75
CA GLU A 131 3.64 11.30 -14.92
C GLU A 131 4.43 12.57 -14.61
N LYS A 132 4.00 13.70 -15.18
CA LYS A 132 4.62 15.00 -14.94
C LYS A 132 4.66 15.33 -13.45
N PHE A 133 3.52 15.14 -12.77
CA PHE A 133 3.39 15.38 -11.34
C PHE A 133 4.33 14.50 -10.50
N LEU A 134 4.44 13.20 -10.84
CA LEU A 134 5.34 12.27 -10.15
C LEU A 134 6.80 12.73 -10.24
N VAL A 135 7.22 13.18 -11.41
CA VAL A 135 8.59 13.64 -11.66
C VAL A 135 8.88 14.95 -10.93
N GLU A 136 8.02 15.95 -11.09
CA GLU A 136 8.21 17.29 -10.50
C GLU A 136 8.26 17.24 -8.96
N ASN A 137 7.43 16.40 -8.35
CA ASN A 137 7.37 16.23 -6.90
C ASN A 137 8.30 15.13 -6.36
N LYS A 138 9.12 14.51 -7.23
CA LYS A 138 10.07 13.43 -6.86
C LYS A 138 9.39 12.29 -6.09
N ILE A 139 8.18 11.93 -6.50
CA ILE A 139 7.38 10.89 -5.86
C ILE A 139 8.08 9.54 -6.01
N GLN A 140 8.19 8.80 -4.90
CA GLN A 140 8.70 7.42 -4.86
C GLN A 140 7.63 6.41 -4.47
N THR A 141 6.63 6.85 -3.73
CA THR A 141 5.55 5.99 -3.26
C THR A 141 4.21 6.63 -3.58
N ILE A 142 3.31 5.83 -4.12
CA ILE A 142 1.91 6.19 -4.37
C ILE A 142 1.06 5.35 -3.44
N ILE A 143 0.14 5.99 -2.72
CA ILE A 143 -0.86 5.35 -1.86
C ILE A 143 -2.23 5.81 -2.28
N ILE A 144 -3.17 4.88 -2.47
CA ILE A 144 -4.56 5.14 -2.81
C ILE A 144 -5.47 4.52 -1.75
N ASP A 145 -6.07 5.36 -0.90
CA ASP A 145 -6.97 4.94 0.19
C ASP A 145 -8.35 5.62 0.02
N ASN A 146 -9.38 4.97 -0.63
CA ASN A 146 -9.29 3.64 -1.18
C ASN A 146 -9.82 3.60 -2.63
N ILE A 147 -9.28 2.71 -3.41
CA ILE A 147 -9.64 2.55 -4.83
C ILE A 147 -11.07 2.01 -5.01
N THR A 148 -11.57 1.21 -4.06
CA THR A 148 -12.95 0.67 -4.11
C THR A 148 -13.98 1.77 -4.04
N CYS A 149 -13.82 2.74 -3.12
CA CYS A 149 -14.75 3.88 -3.01
C CYS A 149 -14.75 4.73 -4.26
N LEU A 150 -13.59 4.97 -4.87
CA LEU A 150 -13.48 5.67 -6.14
C LEU A 150 -14.25 4.94 -7.25
N CYS A 151 -14.08 3.61 -7.36
CA CYS A 151 -14.81 2.81 -8.35
C CYS A 151 -16.31 2.78 -8.07
N ASP A 152 -16.72 2.62 -6.81
CA ASP A 152 -18.14 2.55 -6.46
C ASP A 152 -18.84 3.89 -6.71
N GLU A 153 -18.20 5.02 -6.44
CA GLU A 153 -18.73 6.36 -6.75
C GLU A 153 -19.16 6.49 -8.21
N LYS A 154 -18.38 5.93 -9.14
CA LYS A 154 -18.63 6.05 -10.59
C LYS A 154 -19.53 4.95 -11.14
N PHE A 155 -19.28 3.70 -10.73
CA PHE A 155 -19.86 2.53 -11.40
C PHE A 155 -21.08 1.95 -10.66
N GLN A 156 -21.40 2.44 -9.45
CA GLN A 156 -22.57 2.04 -8.69
C GLN A 156 -23.75 2.94 -9.03
N GLU A 157 -24.39 2.71 -10.17
CA GLU A 157 -25.69 3.34 -10.46
C GLU A 157 -26.81 2.67 -9.67
N THR A 158 -27.90 3.44 -9.43
CA THR A 158 -29.01 3.10 -8.49
C THR A 158 -29.73 1.78 -8.74
N LYS A 159 -29.57 1.16 -9.91
CA LYS A 159 -30.21 -0.13 -10.24
C LYS A 159 -29.28 -1.21 -10.80
N ASN A 160 -28.16 -0.83 -11.45
CA ASN A 160 -27.23 -1.78 -12.04
C ASN A 160 -25.80 -1.28 -11.82
N TYR A 161 -24.92 -2.18 -11.42
CA TYR A 161 -23.48 -1.88 -11.33
C TYR A 161 -22.83 -2.03 -12.71
N ASP A 162 -22.16 -0.98 -13.22
CA ASP A 162 -21.42 -1.03 -14.49
C ASP A 162 -20.09 -1.80 -14.34
N TYR A 163 -20.20 -3.12 -14.35
CA TYR A 163 -19.02 -4.00 -14.31
C TYR A 163 -18.08 -3.85 -15.51
N PRO A 164 -18.57 -3.72 -16.77
CA PRO A 164 -17.69 -3.50 -17.93
C PRO A 164 -16.92 -2.19 -17.85
N GLY A 165 -17.57 -1.09 -17.50
CA GLY A 165 -16.90 0.22 -17.34
C GLY A 165 -15.82 0.18 -16.27
N ARG A 166 -16.13 -0.42 -15.12
CA ARG A 166 -15.14 -0.62 -14.06
C ARG A 166 -13.96 -1.50 -14.52
N HIS A 167 -14.23 -2.58 -15.26
CA HIS A 167 -13.19 -3.47 -15.80
C HIS A 167 -12.22 -2.69 -16.68
N ASN A 168 -12.75 -1.94 -17.65
CA ASN A 168 -11.94 -1.16 -18.57
C ASN A 168 -11.11 -0.10 -17.83
N PHE A 169 -11.74 0.64 -16.92
CA PHE A 169 -11.03 1.64 -16.10
C PHE A 169 -9.87 1.01 -15.31
N LEU A 170 -10.10 -0.11 -14.62
CA LEU A 170 -9.07 -0.76 -13.83
C LEU A 170 -7.94 -1.31 -14.71
N PHE A 171 -8.26 -1.84 -15.87
CA PHE A 171 -7.27 -2.36 -16.81
C PHE A 171 -6.36 -1.22 -17.33
N ASP A 172 -6.95 -0.13 -17.80
CA ASP A 172 -6.21 1.04 -18.31
C ASP A 172 -5.35 1.67 -17.21
N PHE A 173 -5.90 1.78 -16.00
CA PHE A 173 -5.19 2.29 -14.83
C PHE A 173 -3.94 1.43 -14.50
N PHE A 174 -4.09 0.10 -14.49
CA PHE A 174 -2.94 -0.79 -14.26
C PHE A 174 -1.88 -0.68 -15.33
N LEU A 175 -2.25 -0.65 -16.61
CA LEU A 175 -1.28 -0.50 -17.70
C LEU A 175 -0.44 0.77 -17.55
N GLN A 176 -1.09 1.88 -17.23
CA GLN A 176 -0.39 3.14 -17.01
C GLN A 176 0.50 3.08 -15.77
N LEU A 177 -0.03 2.53 -14.68
CA LEU A 177 0.68 2.46 -13.40
C LEU A 177 1.92 1.56 -13.48
N ASP A 178 1.80 0.39 -14.09
CA ASP A 178 2.93 -0.54 -14.28
C ASP A 178 4.05 0.08 -15.11
N GLY A 179 3.71 0.78 -16.19
CA GLY A 179 4.68 1.52 -16.99
C GLY A 179 5.44 2.56 -16.18
N LEU A 180 4.74 3.32 -15.34
CA LEU A 180 5.34 4.34 -14.46
C LEU A 180 6.15 3.71 -13.31
N MET A 181 5.66 2.63 -12.71
CA MET A 181 6.37 1.91 -11.66
C MET A 181 7.71 1.38 -12.18
N LEU A 182 7.73 0.77 -13.35
CA LEU A 182 8.95 0.28 -13.98
C LEU A 182 9.91 1.42 -14.37
N LYS A 183 9.37 2.52 -14.93
CA LYS A 183 10.16 3.66 -15.39
C LYS A 183 10.83 4.41 -14.25
N TYR A 184 10.10 4.66 -13.17
CA TYR A 184 10.53 5.50 -12.05
C TYR A 184 10.84 4.73 -10.77
N ASN A 185 10.75 3.40 -10.81
CA ASN A 185 11.05 2.53 -9.67
C ASN A 185 10.15 2.82 -8.45
N LEU A 186 8.83 3.00 -8.68
CA LEU A 186 7.86 3.45 -7.68
C LEU A 186 7.32 2.29 -6.85
N PHE A 187 6.96 2.59 -5.59
CA PHE A 187 6.05 1.75 -4.82
C PHE A 187 4.60 2.19 -5.07
N CYS A 188 3.68 1.22 -5.10
CA CYS A 188 2.25 1.51 -5.14
C CYS A 188 1.50 0.63 -4.15
N PHE A 189 0.73 1.27 -3.25
CA PHE A 189 -0.15 0.63 -2.28
C PHE A 189 -1.59 1.08 -2.52
N CYS A 190 -2.49 0.12 -2.71
CA CYS A 190 -3.90 0.40 -2.94
C CYS A 190 -4.76 -0.29 -1.88
N VAL A 191 -5.63 0.47 -1.23
CA VAL A 191 -6.63 -0.09 -0.31
C VAL A 191 -7.84 -0.54 -1.09
N ASN A 192 -8.20 -1.82 -0.89
CA ASN A 192 -9.43 -2.42 -1.42
C ASN A 192 -10.32 -2.90 -0.26
N GLU A 193 -11.61 -2.65 -0.36
CA GLU A 193 -12.58 -3.14 0.62
C GLU A 193 -12.87 -4.63 0.42
N VAL A 194 -13.48 -5.24 1.42
CA VAL A 194 -14.01 -6.60 1.33
C VAL A 194 -15.53 -6.57 1.24
N ARG A 195 -16.10 -7.55 0.53
CA ARG A 195 -17.54 -7.80 0.47
C ARG A 195 -17.83 -9.23 0.87
N ALA A 196 -18.92 -9.41 1.63
CA ALA A 196 -19.43 -10.75 1.91
C ALA A 196 -20.02 -11.36 0.64
N ILE A 197 -19.72 -12.64 0.40
CA ILE A 197 -20.37 -13.42 -0.64
C ILE A 197 -21.54 -14.15 -0.03
N PHE A 198 -22.68 -14.08 -0.70
CA PHE A 198 -23.84 -14.87 -0.35
C PHE A 198 -23.55 -16.34 -0.70
N ASP A 199 -23.57 -17.20 0.29
CA ASP A 199 -23.44 -18.64 0.08
C ASP A 199 -24.82 -19.21 -0.26
N HIS A 200 -25.01 -19.57 -1.52
CA HIS A 200 -26.26 -20.12 -2.02
C HIS A 200 -26.59 -21.50 -1.43
N GLU A 201 -25.57 -22.29 -1.01
CA GLU A 201 -25.80 -23.59 -0.40
C GLU A 201 -26.31 -23.51 1.03
N VAL A 202 -25.81 -22.50 1.78
CA VAL A 202 -26.19 -22.27 3.18
C VAL A 202 -27.34 -21.27 3.29
N GLY A 203 -27.63 -20.51 2.24
CA GLY A 203 -28.66 -19.46 2.22
C GLY A 203 -28.35 -18.25 3.14
N MET A 204 -27.07 -18.06 3.51
CA MET A 204 -26.62 -17.02 4.43
C MET A 204 -25.33 -16.37 3.94
N TYR A 205 -25.09 -15.14 4.38
CA TYR A 205 -23.77 -14.51 4.29
C TYR A 205 -22.87 -15.13 5.37
N SER A 206 -21.81 -15.80 4.95
CA SER A 206 -20.81 -16.36 5.88
C SER A 206 -19.66 -15.38 6.09
N TYR A 207 -19.20 -15.28 7.32
CA TYR A 207 -18.02 -14.48 7.67
C TYR A 207 -16.73 -15.02 7.01
N ASP A 208 -16.68 -16.31 6.70
CA ASP A 208 -15.56 -16.97 6.04
C ASP A 208 -15.53 -16.71 4.52
N SER A 209 -16.57 -16.06 3.98
CA SER A 209 -16.72 -15.75 2.56
C SER A 209 -16.37 -14.30 2.18
N LEU A 210 -15.65 -13.57 3.03
CA LEU A 210 -15.19 -12.22 2.70
C LEU A 210 -14.17 -12.23 1.56
N ARG A 211 -14.45 -11.50 0.49
CA ARG A 211 -13.52 -11.36 -0.65
C ARG A 211 -13.27 -9.90 -0.98
N PRO A 212 -12.07 -9.59 -1.50
CA PRO A 212 -11.78 -8.24 -2.01
C PRO A 212 -12.80 -7.82 -3.08
N ALA A 213 -13.27 -6.57 -3.01
CA ALA A 213 -14.44 -6.09 -3.73
C ALA A 213 -14.25 -5.92 -5.24
N LEU A 214 -13.02 -5.65 -5.70
CA LEU A 214 -12.75 -5.30 -7.10
C LEU A 214 -12.66 -6.49 -8.06
N GLY A 215 -12.72 -7.73 -7.52
CA GLY A 215 -12.82 -8.95 -8.33
C GLY A 215 -11.56 -9.34 -9.09
N LYS A 216 -11.73 -10.24 -10.07
CA LYS A 216 -10.59 -10.93 -10.74
C LYS A 216 -9.72 -9.98 -11.59
N THR A 217 -10.30 -8.99 -12.25
CA THR A 217 -9.53 -8.02 -13.05
C THR A 217 -8.48 -7.31 -12.19
N TRP A 218 -8.88 -6.91 -11.00
CA TRP A 218 -7.99 -6.31 -10.02
C TRP A 218 -6.94 -7.32 -9.53
N GLU A 219 -7.40 -8.51 -9.12
CA GLU A 219 -6.55 -9.57 -8.56
C GLU A 219 -5.43 -10.01 -9.50
N ASN A 220 -5.71 -10.16 -10.79
CA ASN A 220 -4.75 -10.65 -11.79
C ASN A 220 -3.58 -9.68 -12.04
N ASN A 221 -3.73 -8.42 -11.68
CA ASN A 221 -2.71 -7.38 -11.86
C ASN A 221 -1.94 -7.05 -10.59
N LEU A 222 -2.22 -7.73 -9.49
CA LEU A 222 -1.52 -7.55 -8.21
C LEU A 222 -0.26 -8.39 -8.12
N GLY A 223 0.75 -7.86 -7.45
CA GLY A 223 1.93 -8.67 -7.09
C GLY A 223 1.91 -9.16 -5.66
N THR A 224 1.21 -8.46 -4.77
CA THR A 224 1.12 -8.83 -3.35
C THR A 224 -0.22 -8.39 -2.78
N ARG A 225 -0.82 -9.25 -1.95
CA ARG A 225 -2.01 -8.94 -1.16
C ARG A 225 -1.71 -9.08 0.32
N LEU A 226 -1.90 -8.00 1.04
CA LEU A 226 -1.85 -7.92 2.50
C LEU A 226 -3.29 -7.90 3.03
N PHE A 227 -3.74 -9.02 3.60
CA PHE A 227 -5.08 -9.13 4.15
C PHE A 227 -5.04 -8.86 5.66
N LEU A 228 -5.63 -7.75 6.09
CA LEU A 228 -5.69 -7.34 7.49
C LEU A 228 -6.89 -7.97 8.18
N LYS A 229 -6.64 -8.57 9.32
CA LYS A 229 -7.67 -9.19 10.16
C LYS A 229 -7.61 -8.66 11.59
N ARG A 230 -8.75 -8.69 12.25
CA ARG A 230 -8.89 -8.35 13.67
C ARG A 230 -9.88 -9.30 14.33
N ASN A 231 -9.53 -9.85 15.47
CA ASN A 231 -10.45 -10.68 16.26
C ASN A 231 -11.23 -9.86 17.29
N ASN A 232 -12.15 -10.52 18.00
CA ASN A 232 -12.98 -9.91 19.04
C ASN A 232 -12.15 -9.37 20.23
N SER A 233 -10.98 -9.94 20.50
CA SER A 233 -10.03 -9.47 21.53
C SER A 233 -9.15 -8.31 21.06
N LYS A 234 -9.48 -7.71 19.91
CA LYS A 234 -8.77 -6.58 19.29
C LYS A 234 -7.34 -6.87 18.83
N LYS A 235 -6.91 -8.13 18.86
CA LYS A 235 -5.63 -8.50 18.20
C LYS A 235 -5.74 -8.34 16.70
N ARG A 236 -4.68 -7.85 16.09
CA ARG A 236 -4.61 -7.59 14.66
C ARG A 236 -3.43 -8.33 14.05
N TRP A 237 -3.62 -8.80 12.82
CA TRP A 237 -2.54 -9.39 12.04
C TRP A 237 -2.71 -9.08 10.56
N ILE A 238 -1.59 -9.12 9.88
CA ILE A 238 -1.51 -9.06 8.42
C ILE A 238 -1.23 -10.47 7.93
N GLU A 239 -2.08 -10.97 7.04
CA GLU A 239 -1.81 -12.18 6.28
C GLU A 239 -1.24 -11.77 4.91
N VAL A 240 -0.04 -12.25 4.58
CA VAL A 240 0.44 -12.24 3.20
C VAL A 240 -0.31 -13.36 2.47
N SER A 241 -1.51 -13.06 1.96
CA SER A 241 -2.41 -14.07 1.38
C SER A 241 -2.01 -14.46 -0.05
N PHE A 242 -1.31 -13.54 -0.73
CA PHE A 242 -0.75 -13.75 -2.07
C PHE A 242 0.48 -12.85 -2.23
N SER A 243 1.55 -13.38 -2.82
CA SER A 243 2.72 -12.59 -3.24
C SER A 243 3.54 -13.34 -4.28
N ASN A 244 4.13 -12.59 -5.23
CA ASN A 244 5.04 -13.14 -6.24
C ASN A 244 6.45 -13.45 -5.67
N TYR A 245 6.76 -13.03 -4.43
CA TYR A 245 8.10 -13.13 -3.85
C TYR A 245 8.12 -13.35 -2.33
N LEU A 246 7.03 -13.10 -1.60
CA LEU A 246 6.93 -13.39 -0.17
C LEU A 246 6.22 -14.73 0.05
N ILE A 247 6.64 -15.44 1.09
CA ILE A 247 5.96 -16.66 1.53
C ILE A 247 4.66 -16.24 2.25
N ARG A 248 3.62 -17.07 2.12
CA ARG A 248 2.38 -16.89 2.88
C ARG A 248 2.68 -17.00 4.37
N GLN A 249 2.33 -15.96 5.13
CA GLN A 249 2.60 -15.86 6.54
C GLN A 249 1.67 -14.87 7.24
N TYR A 250 1.75 -14.85 8.55
CA TYR A 250 0.98 -13.96 9.43
C TYR A 250 1.93 -13.13 10.27
N MET A 251 1.68 -11.84 10.36
CA MET A 251 2.44 -10.89 11.17
C MET A 251 1.49 -10.21 12.14
N GLU A 252 1.63 -10.45 13.43
CA GLU A 252 0.81 -9.77 14.46
C GLU A 252 1.33 -8.33 14.61
N PHE A 253 0.40 -7.39 14.80
CA PHE A 253 0.73 -5.99 15.00
C PHE A 253 -0.27 -5.31 15.93
N GLN A 254 0.16 -4.22 16.53
CA GLN A 254 -0.68 -3.33 17.30
C GLN A 254 -0.60 -1.90 16.78
N ILE A 255 -1.68 -1.15 17.01
CA ILE A 255 -1.75 0.28 16.69
C ILE A 255 -1.61 1.03 18.01
N THR A 256 -0.55 1.82 18.12
CA THR A 256 -0.22 2.62 19.30
C THR A 256 -0.26 4.11 18.95
N GLN A 257 -0.07 4.97 19.93
CA GLN A 257 0.10 6.42 19.70
C GLN A 257 1.34 6.74 18.85
N ASN A 258 2.30 5.81 18.80
CA ASN A 258 3.53 5.93 18.02
C ASN A 258 3.46 5.17 16.67
N GLY A 259 2.25 4.89 16.18
CA GLY A 259 2.01 4.20 14.92
C GLY A 259 1.88 2.68 15.06
N ILE A 260 2.17 1.96 13.97
CA ILE A 260 2.13 0.50 13.92
C ILE A 260 3.41 -0.08 14.54
N GLN A 261 3.24 -1.04 15.42
CA GLN A 261 4.30 -1.85 16.00
C GLN A 261 4.02 -3.32 15.71
N PHE A 262 4.98 -4.00 15.08
CA PHE A 262 4.91 -5.44 14.87
C PHE A 262 5.34 -6.16 16.15
N LEU A 263 4.70 -7.28 16.40
CA LEU A 263 4.99 -8.16 17.56
C LEU A 263 5.81 -9.35 17.04
N ASP A 264 6.78 -9.77 17.85
CA ASP A 264 7.64 -10.93 17.56
C ASP A 264 6.88 -12.25 17.70
#